data_941d1a04eda0b2874b3d50e88e7b201e
#
_entry.id   941d1a04eda0b2874b3d50e88e7b201e
#
_cell.length_a   1.000
_cell.length_b   1.000
_cell.length_c   1.000
_cell.angle_alpha   90.00
_cell.angle_beta   90.00
_cell.angle_gamma   90.00
#
_symmetry.space_group_name_H-M   'P 1'
#
loop_
_entity.id
_entity.type
_entity.pdbx_description
1 polymer ?
#
loop_
_entity_poly.entity_id
_entity_poly.type
_entity_poly.pdbx_seq_one_letter_code
_entity_poly.pdbx_strand_id
1 'polypeptide(L)'
;MITIKVKFRESTIKKKKGTIYYLLTRNKEYREITTPYKIHSHEWNDKRSLIAISNAEYQRRYELQLIENSIIRDIRHLQHILTSENNIDTIIKLFKKIQGESLLSVFSKSVTNDLYIKNQPRTAKSYIASVKSFLRFRNGVDISFEELTPKLISDYERYLKEQQICNNTISFYMRNLRAIYNRAVEESYTEQKHPFKKVFVGNDKTIKRAIDEDVISRLKTLDLSSKPRLAFSRDMFMFSFYARGMAFIDLAYLTLSLIHI
;
A
#
# COMPACT_ATOMS: atom_id res chain seq x y z
N MET A 1 13.66 22.02 -27.47
CA MET A 1 13.54 20.64 -26.97
C MET A 1 14.26 20.53 -25.63
N ILE A 2 13.63 19.93 -24.61
CA ILE A 2 14.27 19.73 -23.30
C ILE A 2 15.01 18.40 -23.33
N THR A 3 16.26 18.41 -22.88
CA THR A 3 17.08 17.20 -22.77
C THR A 3 17.28 16.82 -21.32
N ILE A 4 17.23 15.50 -21.01
CA ILE A 4 17.49 14.95 -19.69
C ILE A 4 18.83 14.22 -19.73
N LYS A 5 19.73 14.55 -18.79
CA LYS A 5 21.00 13.84 -18.60
C LYS A 5 21.12 13.37 -17.15
N VAL A 6 21.54 12.12 -16.96
CA VAL A 6 21.92 11.61 -15.65
C VAL A 6 23.36 12.01 -15.36
N LYS A 7 23.60 12.55 -14.18
CA LYS A 7 24.91 13.02 -13.75
C LYS A 7 25.21 12.52 -12.34
N PHE A 8 26.47 12.41 -12.01
CA PHE A 8 26.97 12.05 -10.71
C PHE A 8 27.77 13.20 -10.11
N ARG A 9 27.54 13.47 -8.82
CA ARG A 9 28.30 14.45 -8.05
C ARG A 9 29.00 13.70 -6.92
N GLU A 10 30.32 13.73 -6.95
CA GLU A 10 31.15 13.15 -5.92
C GLU A 10 30.97 13.82 -4.57
N SER A 11 31.12 13.07 -3.49
CA SER A 11 31.09 13.64 -2.13
C SER A 11 32.40 14.38 -1.83
N THR A 12 32.30 15.54 -1.23
CA THR A 12 33.48 16.31 -0.73
C THR A 12 34.20 15.57 0.42
N ILE A 13 33.53 14.63 1.07
CA ILE A 13 34.11 13.82 2.16
C ILE A 13 34.67 12.53 1.57
N LYS A 14 35.95 12.28 1.74
CA LYS A 14 36.63 11.05 1.28
C LYS A 14 35.90 9.79 1.77
N LYS A 15 35.75 8.80 0.87
CA LYS A 15 35.05 7.50 1.08
C LYS A 15 33.54 7.58 1.29
N LYS A 16 32.92 8.76 1.27
CA LYS A 16 31.45 8.88 1.34
C LYS A 16 30.83 8.73 -0.05
N LYS A 17 29.65 8.09 -0.13
CA LYS A 17 28.89 7.95 -1.37
C LYS A 17 28.51 9.33 -1.92
N GLY A 18 28.74 9.56 -3.22
CA GLY A 18 28.25 10.71 -3.96
C GLY A 18 26.78 10.57 -4.32
N THR A 19 26.20 11.56 -4.99
CA THR A 19 24.76 11.63 -5.28
C THR A 19 24.53 11.69 -6.78
N ILE A 20 23.58 10.90 -7.28
CA ILE A 20 23.10 10.99 -8.66
C ILE A 20 22.07 12.11 -8.74
N TYR A 21 22.09 12.89 -9.82
CA TYR A 21 21.13 13.94 -10.09
C TYR A 21 20.75 13.98 -11.58
N TYR A 22 19.58 14.51 -11.88
CA TYR A 22 19.14 14.72 -13.26
C TYR A 22 19.34 16.16 -13.65
N LEU A 23 19.95 16.38 -14.82
CA LEU A 23 20.14 17.69 -15.40
C LEU A 23 19.15 17.85 -16.55
N LEU A 24 18.19 18.76 -16.39
CA LEU A 24 17.28 19.19 -17.43
C LEU A 24 17.86 20.42 -18.12
N THR A 25 17.96 20.39 -19.44
CA THR A 25 18.54 21.51 -20.21
C THR A 25 17.59 21.93 -21.33
N ARG A 26 17.35 23.24 -21.45
CA ARG A 26 16.58 23.89 -22.53
C ARG A 26 17.21 25.23 -22.90
N ASN A 27 17.58 25.42 -24.15
CA ASN A 27 18.02 26.74 -24.69
C ASN A 27 19.04 27.49 -23.82
N LYS A 28 20.08 26.86 -23.31
CA LYS A 28 21.08 27.38 -22.35
C LYS A 28 20.62 27.51 -20.89
N GLU A 29 19.32 27.32 -20.57
CA GLU A 29 18.88 27.19 -19.21
C GLU A 29 19.04 25.75 -18.75
N TYR A 30 19.47 25.56 -17.51
CA TYR A 30 19.56 24.24 -16.89
C TYR A 30 18.98 24.26 -15.47
N ARG A 31 18.43 23.13 -15.06
CA ARG A 31 17.95 22.88 -13.70
C ARG A 31 18.37 21.49 -13.28
N GLU A 32 18.68 21.35 -12.00
CA GLU A 32 19.07 20.08 -11.41
C GLU A 32 17.95 19.52 -10.53
N ILE A 33 17.73 18.22 -10.64
CA ILE A 33 16.87 17.46 -9.73
C ILE A 33 17.78 16.51 -8.95
N THR A 34 17.97 16.79 -7.68
CA THR A 34 18.72 15.89 -6.78
C THR A 34 17.90 14.66 -6.47
N THR A 35 18.50 13.48 -6.56
CA THR A 35 17.86 12.20 -6.25
C THR A 35 18.31 11.66 -4.89
N PRO A 36 17.60 10.70 -4.29
CA PRO A 36 18.03 10.01 -3.09
C PRO A 36 19.13 8.96 -3.36
N TYR A 37 19.47 8.70 -4.63
CA TYR A 37 20.38 7.62 -5.02
C TYR A 37 21.84 8.00 -4.76
N LYS A 38 22.51 7.16 -3.97
CA LYS A 38 23.91 7.38 -3.56
C LYS A 38 24.77 6.18 -3.94
N ILE A 39 25.86 6.46 -4.68
CA ILE A 39 26.83 5.47 -5.11
C ILE A 39 28.24 5.95 -4.82
N HIS A 40 29.22 5.04 -4.84
CA HIS A 40 30.63 5.40 -4.76
C HIS A 40 31.17 5.87 -6.13
N SER A 41 32.22 6.69 -6.15
CA SER A 41 32.79 7.25 -7.39
C SER A 41 33.27 6.16 -8.35
N HIS A 42 33.82 5.05 -7.85
CA HIS A 42 34.26 3.91 -8.69
C HIS A 42 33.09 3.10 -9.30
N GLU A 43 31.85 3.27 -8.78
CA GLU A 43 30.65 2.64 -9.30
C GLU A 43 29.99 3.46 -10.44
N TRP A 44 30.55 4.63 -10.79
CA TRP A 44 30.04 5.50 -11.84
C TRP A 44 30.95 5.53 -13.06
N ASN A 45 30.37 5.48 -14.24
CA ASN A 45 31.08 5.62 -15.52
C ASN A 45 30.70 6.95 -16.19
N ASP A 46 31.55 7.94 -16.09
CA ASP A 46 31.30 9.28 -16.64
C ASP A 46 31.12 9.28 -18.17
N LYS A 47 31.89 8.46 -18.89
CA LYS A 47 31.85 8.41 -20.36
C LYS A 47 30.48 7.93 -20.88
N ARG A 48 29.87 6.97 -20.17
CA ARG A 48 28.58 6.38 -20.54
C ARG A 48 27.41 6.99 -19.76
N SER A 49 27.68 7.78 -18.73
CA SER A 49 26.65 8.30 -17.78
C SER A 49 25.77 7.19 -17.20
N LEU A 50 26.38 6.05 -16.85
CA LEU A 50 25.73 4.83 -16.34
C LEU A 50 26.45 4.30 -15.09
N ILE A 51 25.74 3.48 -14.32
CA ILE A 51 26.31 2.78 -13.17
C ILE A 51 27.15 1.60 -13.66
N ALA A 52 28.37 1.47 -13.15
CA ALA A 52 29.29 0.37 -13.46
C ALA A 52 29.06 -0.83 -12.53
N ILE A 53 28.02 -1.62 -12.80
CA ILE A 53 27.60 -2.75 -11.96
C ILE A 53 28.60 -3.90 -11.95
N SER A 54 29.34 -4.09 -13.05
CA SER A 54 30.26 -5.23 -13.24
C SER A 54 31.40 -5.30 -12.22
N ASN A 55 31.79 -4.18 -11.64
CA ASN A 55 32.95 -4.05 -10.76
C ASN A 55 32.64 -4.17 -9.26
N ALA A 56 31.35 -4.40 -8.90
CA ALA A 56 30.90 -4.45 -7.51
C ALA A 56 30.82 -5.88 -6.97
N GLU A 57 30.95 -6.07 -5.64
CA GLU A 57 30.67 -7.31 -4.94
C GLU A 57 29.23 -7.78 -5.12
N TYR A 58 28.97 -9.09 -4.97
CA TYR A 58 27.67 -9.69 -5.28
C TYR A 58 26.47 -9.01 -4.60
N GLN A 59 26.54 -8.75 -3.28
CA GLN A 59 25.48 -8.03 -2.56
C GLN A 59 25.30 -6.60 -3.06
N ARG A 60 26.40 -5.91 -3.34
CA ARG A 60 26.38 -4.54 -3.83
C ARG A 60 25.88 -4.44 -5.27
N ARG A 61 26.10 -5.46 -6.11
CA ARG A 61 25.51 -5.52 -7.46
C ARG A 61 24.00 -5.46 -7.44
N TYR A 62 23.36 -6.17 -6.52
CA TYR A 62 21.90 -6.13 -6.38
C TYR A 62 21.39 -4.75 -6.01
N GLU A 63 22.04 -4.06 -5.05
CA GLU A 63 21.68 -2.68 -4.70
C GLU A 63 21.85 -1.72 -5.88
N LEU A 64 22.96 -1.82 -6.62
CA LEU A 64 23.21 -0.99 -7.79
C LEU A 64 22.19 -1.24 -8.90
N GLN A 65 21.78 -2.48 -9.11
CA GLN A 65 20.71 -2.84 -10.05
C GLN A 65 19.37 -2.20 -9.67
N LEU A 66 19.03 -2.20 -8.38
CA LEU A 66 17.82 -1.51 -7.89
C LEU A 66 17.88 0.01 -8.14
N ILE A 67 19.05 0.61 -7.90
CA ILE A 67 19.25 2.04 -8.17
C ILE A 67 19.12 2.33 -9.67
N GLU A 68 19.75 1.50 -10.53
CA GLU A 68 19.67 1.64 -11.99
C GLU A 68 18.22 1.53 -12.49
N ASN A 69 17.48 0.54 -12.03
CA ASN A 69 16.06 0.39 -12.35
C ASN A 69 15.24 1.61 -11.91
N SER A 70 15.55 2.18 -10.75
CA SER A 70 14.89 3.39 -10.26
C SER A 70 15.21 4.61 -11.12
N ILE A 71 16.45 4.75 -11.59
CA ILE A 71 16.84 5.81 -12.52
C ILE A 71 16.12 5.67 -13.86
N ILE A 72 16.05 4.47 -14.41
CA ILE A 72 15.34 4.20 -15.68
C ILE A 72 13.85 4.59 -15.55
N ARG A 73 13.22 4.25 -14.44
CA ARG A 73 11.85 4.65 -14.13
C ARG A 73 11.70 6.17 -14.09
N ASP A 74 12.54 6.83 -13.32
CA ASP A 74 12.49 8.29 -13.15
C ASP A 74 12.65 9.01 -14.49
N ILE A 75 13.52 8.50 -15.37
CA ILE A 75 13.71 9.04 -16.73
C ILE A 75 12.43 8.86 -17.56
N ARG A 76 11.76 7.69 -17.49
CA ARG A 76 10.48 7.48 -18.18
C ARG A 76 9.40 8.43 -17.70
N HIS A 77 9.28 8.63 -16.39
CA HIS A 77 8.33 9.61 -15.81
C HIS A 77 8.63 11.04 -16.29
N LEU A 78 9.89 11.44 -16.27
CA LEU A 78 10.30 12.76 -16.80
C LEU A 78 9.97 12.87 -18.29
N GLN A 79 10.26 11.83 -19.09
CA GLN A 79 9.92 11.81 -20.51
C GLN A 79 8.42 11.93 -20.76
N HIS A 80 7.60 11.23 -19.96
CA HIS A 80 6.14 11.33 -20.05
C HIS A 80 5.65 12.74 -19.70
N ILE A 81 6.18 13.37 -18.66
CA ILE A 81 5.82 14.75 -18.32
C ILE A 81 6.22 15.71 -19.45
N LEU A 82 7.38 15.48 -20.10
CA LEU A 82 7.86 16.28 -21.23
C LEU A 82 6.95 16.24 -22.47
N THR A 83 6.09 15.23 -22.62
CA THR A 83 5.11 15.18 -23.70
C THR A 83 3.95 16.15 -23.49
N SER A 84 3.63 16.48 -22.26
CA SER A 84 2.50 17.34 -21.88
C SER A 84 2.90 18.74 -21.47
N GLU A 85 4.15 18.94 -21.01
CA GLU A 85 4.63 20.19 -20.44
C GLU A 85 5.96 20.64 -21.03
N ASN A 86 6.09 21.97 -21.26
CA ASN A 86 7.27 22.58 -21.84
C ASN A 86 8.02 23.51 -20.88
N ASN A 87 7.52 23.75 -19.68
CA ASN A 87 8.17 24.60 -18.67
C ASN A 87 8.98 23.74 -17.69
N ILE A 88 10.29 24.01 -17.58
CA ILE A 88 11.22 23.22 -16.75
C ILE A 88 10.80 23.24 -15.27
N ASP A 89 10.39 24.38 -14.72
CA ASP A 89 10.02 24.47 -13.30
C ASP A 89 8.72 23.73 -13.00
N THR A 90 7.76 23.75 -13.94
CA THR A 90 6.52 22.96 -13.85
C THR A 90 6.82 21.46 -13.90
N ILE A 91 7.71 21.04 -14.80
CA ILE A 91 8.15 19.64 -14.93
C ILE A 91 8.78 19.16 -13.62
N ILE A 92 9.65 19.97 -13.00
CA ILE A 92 10.28 19.63 -11.73
C ILE A 92 9.23 19.49 -10.60
N LYS A 93 8.25 20.39 -10.54
CA LYS A 93 7.16 20.33 -9.55
C LYS A 93 6.33 19.06 -9.72
N LEU A 94 5.92 18.75 -10.96
CA LEU A 94 5.15 17.53 -11.28
C LEU A 94 5.94 16.27 -10.98
N PHE A 95 7.22 16.22 -11.36
CA PHE A 95 8.08 15.08 -11.08
C PHE A 95 8.27 14.85 -9.58
N LYS A 96 8.54 15.88 -8.79
CA LYS A 96 8.64 15.79 -7.33
C LYS A 96 7.32 15.35 -6.69
N LYS A 97 6.20 15.82 -7.21
CA LYS A 97 4.87 15.41 -6.77
C LYS A 97 4.67 13.92 -7.02
N ILE A 98 4.92 13.44 -8.24
CA ILE A 98 4.79 12.02 -8.60
C ILE A 98 5.74 11.15 -7.76
N GLN A 99 6.99 11.54 -7.56
CA GLN A 99 7.93 10.81 -6.70
C GLN A 99 7.45 10.72 -5.24
N GLY A 100 6.94 11.82 -4.67
CA GLY A 100 6.42 11.83 -3.31
C GLY A 100 5.13 11.05 -3.14
N GLU A 101 4.22 11.12 -4.10
CA GLU A 101 2.90 10.50 -4.07
C GLU A 101 2.90 9.03 -4.53
N SER A 102 3.91 8.59 -5.28
CA SER A 102 4.02 7.19 -5.76
C SER A 102 4.38 6.18 -4.66
N LEU A 103 4.70 6.62 -3.46
CA LEU A 103 4.94 5.75 -2.32
C LEU A 103 3.62 5.19 -1.77
N LEU A 104 3.63 3.88 -1.46
CA LEU A 104 2.45 3.17 -0.97
C LEU A 104 1.84 3.85 0.26
N SER A 105 2.64 4.30 1.22
CA SER A 105 2.12 4.93 2.44
C SER A 105 1.49 6.29 2.17
N VAL A 106 2.09 7.10 1.28
CA VAL A 106 1.59 8.44 0.94
C VAL A 106 0.28 8.33 0.16
N PHE A 107 0.27 7.53 -0.89
CA PHE A 107 -0.93 7.29 -1.70
C PHE A 107 -2.06 6.68 -0.87
N SER A 108 -1.77 5.69 -0.02
CA SER A 108 -2.79 5.08 0.83
C SER A 108 -3.41 6.06 1.83
N LYS A 109 -2.65 7.05 2.32
CA LYS A 109 -3.19 8.14 3.14
C LYS A 109 -4.19 9.01 2.35
N SER A 110 -3.87 9.36 1.11
CA SER A 110 -4.80 10.09 0.24
C SER A 110 -6.09 9.30 0.04
N VAL A 111 -5.99 8.02 -0.35
CA VAL A 111 -7.14 7.13 -0.53
C VAL A 111 -7.97 6.98 0.73
N THR A 112 -7.35 6.86 1.90
CA THR A 112 -8.08 6.73 3.18
C THR A 112 -8.76 8.02 3.59
N ASN A 113 -8.18 9.18 3.32
CA ASN A 113 -8.82 10.48 3.53
C ASN A 113 -10.08 10.62 2.67
N ASP A 114 -10.02 10.25 1.39
CA ASP A 114 -11.19 10.22 0.50
C ASP A 114 -12.31 9.32 1.03
N LEU A 115 -11.94 8.14 1.58
CA LEU A 115 -12.90 7.23 2.18
C LEU A 115 -13.55 7.81 3.44
N TYR A 116 -12.81 8.57 4.26
CA TYR A 116 -13.40 9.29 5.39
C TYR A 116 -14.37 10.36 4.93
N ILE A 117 -14.02 11.15 3.89
CA ILE A 117 -14.91 12.16 3.30
C ILE A 117 -16.20 11.51 2.76
N LYS A 118 -16.09 10.30 2.15
CA LYS A 118 -17.23 9.52 1.66
C LYS A 118 -17.99 8.76 2.75
N ASN A 119 -17.74 9.05 4.02
CA ASN A 119 -18.35 8.38 5.17
C ASN A 119 -18.18 6.85 5.19
N GLN A 120 -17.00 6.36 4.78
CA GLN A 120 -16.62 4.94 4.77
C GLN A 120 -15.46 4.62 5.73
N PRO A 121 -15.58 4.92 7.04
CA PRO A 121 -14.47 4.82 7.99
C PRO A 121 -14.01 3.37 8.23
N ARG A 122 -14.90 2.37 8.07
CA ARG A 122 -14.55 0.95 8.23
C ARG A 122 -13.58 0.50 7.14
N THR A 123 -13.85 0.88 5.88
CA THR A 123 -12.96 0.57 4.74
C THR A 123 -11.62 1.29 4.89
N ALA A 124 -11.63 2.56 5.29
CA ALA A 124 -10.40 3.31 5.54
C ALA A 124 -9.52 2.63 6.60
N LYS A 125 -10.10 2.23 7.74
CA LYS A 125 -9.39 1.49 8.80
C LYS A 125 -8.81 0.16 8.29
N SER A 126 -9.54 -0.55 7.42
CA SER A 126 -9.10 -1.80 6.80
C SER A 126 -7.87 -1.59 5.90
N TYR A 127 -7.87 -0.54 5.10
CA TYR A 127 -6.73 -0.17 4.26
C TYR A 127 -5.51 0.21 5.09
N ILE A 128 -5.69 1.06 6.11
CA ILE A 128 -4.62 1.44 7.04
C ILE A 128 -3.99 0.21 7.71
N ALA A 129 -4.81 -0.73 8.19
CA ALA A 129 -4.33 -1.95 8.84
C ALA A 129 -3.49 -2.80 7.88
N SER A 130 -3.95 -2.95 6.62
CA SER A 130 -3.27 -3.75 5.61
C SER A 130 -1.93 -3.14 5.19
N VAL A 131 -1.88 -1.82 4.98
CA VAL A 131 -0.64 -1.11 4.65
C VAL A 131 0.35 -1.16 5.82
N LYS A 132 -0.12 -0.96 7.06
CA LYS A 132 0.74 -1.11 8.26
C LYS A 132 1.34 -2.51 8.38
N SER A 133 0.56 -3.56 8.10
CA SER A 133 1.05 -4.94 8.10
C SER A 133 2.12 -5.15 7.04
N PHE A 134 1.91 -4.65 5.82
CA PHE A 134 2.89 -4.76 4.75
C PHE A 134 4.17 -3.98 5.04
N LEU A 135 4.08 -2.75 5.56
CA LEU A 135 5.25 -1.97 5.96
C LEU A 135 6.01 -2.62 7.12
N ARG A 136 5.34 -3.32 8.04
CA ARG A 136 6.02 -4.10 9.10
C ARG A 136 6.86 -5.23 8.50
N PHE A 137 6.33 -5.97 7.53
CA PHE A 137 7.10 -6.96 6.76
C PHE A 137 8.35 -6.36 6.12
N ARG A 138 8.29 -5.09 5.70
CA ARG A 138 9.40 -4.35 5.10
C ARG A 138 10.29 -3.60 6.12
N ASN A 139 10.17 -3.89 7.40
CA ASN A 139 10.90 -3.19 8.48
C ASN A 139 10.72 -1.65 8.47
N GLY A 140 9.53 -1.19 8.09
CA GLY A 140 9.19 0.22 8.01
C GLY A 140 9.66 0.95 6.74
N VAL A 141 10.35 0.26 5.83
CA VAL A 141 10.79 0.83 4.56
C VAL A 141 9.63 0.92 3.59
N ASP A 142 9.28 2.13 3.17
CA ASP A 142 8.22 2.36 2.19
C ASP A 142 8.61 1.88 0.78
N ILE A 143 7.65 1.77 -0.11
CA ILE A 143 7.84 1.21 -1.44
C ILE A 143 7.01 1.97 -2.47
N SER A 144 7.55 2.09 -3.69
CA SER A 144 6.78 2.58 -4.83
C SER A 144 5.89 1.46 -5.43
N PHE A 145 4.80 1.86 -6.09
CA PHE A 145 3.91 0.88 -6.74
C PHE A 145 4.60 0.06 -7.83
N GLU A 146 5.62 0.60 -8.47
CA GLU A 146 6.37 -0.12 -9.50
C GLU A 146 7.22 -1.26 -8.96
N GLU A 147 7.67 -1.16 -7.71
CA GLU A 147 8.42 -2.19 -7.02
C GLU A 147 7.55 -3.30 -6.44
N LEU A 148 6.21 -3.14 -6.47
CA LEU A 148 5.25 -4.18 -6.08
C LEU A 148 5.22 -5.30 -7.12
N THR A 149 6.18 -6.21 -7.03
CA THR A 149 6.29 -7.37 -7.91
C THR A 149 5.49 -8.57 -7.39
N PRO A 150 5.08 -9.52 -8.26
CA PRO A 150 4.44 -10.77 -7.84
C PRO A 150 5.29 -11.58 -6.84
N LYS A 151 6.63 -11.54 -6.98
CA LYS A 151 7.56 -12.19 -6.05
C LYS A 151 7.48 -11.57 -4.66
N LEU A 152 7.54 -10.25 -4.56
CA LEU A 152 7.47 -9.54 -3.28
C LEU A 152 6.14 -9.81 -2.55
N ILE A 153 5.03 -9.86 -3.27
CA ILE A 153 3.71 -10.15 -2.70
C ILE A 153 3.63 -11.62 -2.24
N SER A 154 4.23 -12.56 -2.99
CA SER A 154 4.34 -13.96 -2.54
C SER A 154 5.23 -14.11 -1.31
N ASP A 155 6.33 -13.37 -1.21
CA ASP A 155 7.19 -13.35 -0.03
C ASP A 155 6.47 -12.77 1.20
N TYR A 156 5.64 -11.75 1.00
CA TYR A 156 4.78 -11.22 2.07
C TYR A 156 3.72 -12.23 2.52
N GLU A 157 3.10 -12.96 1.60
CA GLU A 157 2.16 -14.05 1.94
C GLU A 157 2.85 -15.13 2.80
N ARG A 158 4.06 -15.55 2.39
CA ARG A 158 4.86 -16.53 3.15
C ARG A 158 5.17 -16.01 4.56
N TYR A 159 5.64 -14.76 4.68
CA TYR A 159 5.88 -14.11 5.97
C TYR A 159 4.65 -14.15 6.88
N LEU A 160 3.45 -13.85 6.36
CA LEU A 160 2.22 -13.89 7.14
C LEU A 160 1.87 -15.33 7.60
N LYS A 161 2.12 -16.35 6.77
CA LYS A 161 1.95 -17.76 7.13
C LYS A 161 2.93 -18.20 8.22
N GLU A 162 4.19 -17.77 8.14
CA GLU A 162 5.21 -18.01 9.17
C GLU A 162 4.82 -17.37 10.52
N GLN A 163 4.13 -16.22 10.49
CA GLN A 163 3.55 -15.59 11.69
C GLN A 163 2.24 -16.25 12.15
N GLN A 164 1.86 -17.42 11.60
CA GLN A 164 0.64 -18.18 11.95
C GLN A 164 -0.67 -17.38 11.75
N ILE A 165 -0.66 -16.40 10.85
CA ILE A 165 -1.86 -15.64 10.50
C ILE A 165 -2.80 -16.54 9.69
N CYS A 166 -4.08 -16.58 10.06
CA CYS A 166 -5.09 -17.40 9.35
C CYS A 166 -5.33 -16.91 7.92
N ASN A 167 -5.66 -17.84 7.01
CA ASN A 167 -5.83 -17.58 5.58
C ASN A 167 -6.84 -16.47 5.28
N ASN A 168 -7.93 -16.37 6.04
CA ASN A 168 -8.92 -15.31 5.83
C ASN A 168 -8.35 -13.91 6.15
N THR A 169 -7.46 -13.79 7.14
CA THR A 169 -6.76 -12.53 7.44
C THR A 169 -5.70 -12.21 6.38
N ILE A 170 -4.98 -13.23 5.88
CA ILE A 170 -4.05 -13.07 4.76
C ILE A 170 -4.80 -12.55 3.53
N SER A 171 -5.89 -13.22 3.16
CA SER A 171 -6.76 -12.80 2.06
C SER A 171 -7.30 -11.38 2.25
N PHE A 172 -7.68 -11.00 3.46
CA PHE A 172 -8.12 -9.65 3.80
C PHE A 172 -7.02 -8.61 3.49
N TYR A 173 -5.78 -8.86 3.92
CA TYR A 173 -4.66 -7.96 3.61
C TYR A 173 -4.37 -7.89 2.11
N MET A 174 -4.35 -9.03 1.42
CA MET A 174 -4.09 -9.09 -0.02
C MET A 174 -5.16 -8.38 -0.84
N ARG A 175 -6.44 -8.54 -0.49
CA ARG A 175 -7.55 -7.83 -1.17
C ARG A 175 -7.47 -6.32 -1.00
N ASN A 176 -7.16 -5.85 0.20
CA ASN A 176 -7.06 -4.42 0.46
C ASN A 176 -5.85 -3.79 -0.26
N LEU A 177 -4.67 -4.43 -0.20
CA LEU A 177 -3.49 -3.97 -0.92
C LEU A 177 -3.73 -3.98 -2.45
N ARG A 178 -4.40 -5.01 -2.98
CA ARG A 178 -4.80 -5.07 -4.40
C ARG A 178 -5.74 -3.93 -4.77
N ALA A 179 -6.70 -3.59 -3.91
CA ALA A 179 -7.61 -2.47 -4.17
C ALA A 179 -6.88 -1.12 -4.22
N ILE A 180 -5.93 -0.89 -3.29
CA ILE A 180 -5.08 0.31 -3.30
C ILE A 180 -4.20 0.33 -4.57
N TYR A 181 -3.60 -0.81 -4.94
CA TYR A 181 -2.78 -0.93 -6.15
C TYR A 181 -3.57 -0.64 -7.42
N ASN A 182 -4.76 -1.24 -7.57
CA ASN A 182 -5.60 -1.02 -8.75
C ASN A 182 -6.01 0.45 -8.87
N ARG A 183 -6.32 1.11 -7.75
CA ARG A 183 -6.61 2.54 -7.75
C ARG A 183 -5.39 3.37 -8.18
N ALA A 184 -4.17 2.98 -7.76
CA ALA A 184 -2.95 3.63 -8.23
C ALA A 184 -2.71 3.44 -9.73
N VAL A 185 -3.11 2.29 -10.30
CA VAL A 185 -3.10 2.05 -11.76
C VAL A 185 -4.13 2.94 -12.46
N GLU A 186 -5.36 3.04 -11.95
CA GLU A 186 -6.43 3.91 -12.50
C GLU A 186 -6.01 5.39 -12.50
N GLU A 187 -5.31 5.82 -11.45
CA GLU A 187 -4.79 7.18 -11.32
C GLU A 187 -3.41 7.38 -12.00
N SER A 188 -2.94 6.40 -12.79
CA SER A 188 -1.70 6.44 -13.59
C SER A 188 -0.39 6.58 -12.79
N TYR A 189 -0.37 6.16 -11.51
CA TYR A 189 0.86 6.09 -10.71
C TYR A 189 1.75 4.90 -11.09
N THR A 190 1.21 3.87 -11.72
CA THR A 190 1.93 2.68 -12.19
C THR A 190 1.15 1.97 -13.29
N GLU A 191 1.85 1.15 -14.09
CA GLU A 191 1.22 0.25 -15.04
C GLU A 191 0.71 -1.03 -14.36
N GLN A 192 -0.30 -1.69 -14.95
CA GLN A 192 -0.86 -2.92 -14.40
C GLN A 192 0.10 -4.12 -14.61
N LYS A 193 0.68 -4.60 -13.52
CA LYS A 193 1.60 -5.76 -13.49
C LYS A 193 1.00 -7.00 -12.82
N HIS A 194 -0.26 -6.93 -12.39
CA HIS A 194 -0.98 -8.02 -11.70
C HIS A 194 -0.21 -8.67 -10.54
N PRO A 195 0.37 -7.92 -9.58
CA PRO A 195 1.23 -8.47 -8.55
C PRO A 195 0.52 -9.46 -7.61
N PHE A 196 -0.80 -9.38 -7.50
CA PHE A 196 -1.62 -10.23 -6.63
C PHE A 196 -2.21 -11.47 -7.33
N LYS A 197 -1.80 -11.81 -8.58
CA LYS A 197 -2.38 -12.92 -9.33
C LYS A 197 -2.11 -14.29 -8.70
N LYS A 198 -0.98 -14.46 -8.01
CA LYS A 198 -0.49 -15.76 -7.50
C LYS A 198 -0.73 -15.98 -6.01
N VAL A 199 -1.36 -15.04 -5.31
CA VAL A 199 -1.55 -15.11 -3.86
C VAL A 199 -3.01 -15.39 -3.51
N PHE A 200 -3.23 -15.92 -2.30
CA PHE A 200 -4.56 -16.26 -1.83
C PHE A 200 -5.40 -15.00 -1.55
N VAL A 201 -6.47 -14.84 -2.30
CA VAL A 201 -7.46 -13.75 -2.16
C VAL A 201 -8.89 -14.27 -1.95
N GLY A 202 -9.02 -15.56 -1.74
CA GLY A 202 -10.30 -16.25 -1.51
C GLY A 202 -10.78 -16.15 -0.06
N ASN A 203 -11.81 -16.92 0.24
CA ASN A 203 -12.30 -17.14 1.60
C ASN A 203 -12.15 -18.62 1.94
N ASP A 204 -11.47 -18.90 3.05
CA ASP A 204 -11.41 -20.23 3.64
C ASP A 204 -12.74 -20.56 4.30
N LYS A 205 -13.10 -21.86 4.25
CA LYS A 205 -14.28 -22.33 4.97
C LYS A 205 -14.07 -22.14 6.47
N THR A 206 -14.96 -21.41 7.09
CA THR A 206 -14.98 -21.27 8.55
C THR A 206 -15.93 -22.31 9.15
N ILE A 207 -15.59 -22.79 10.34
CA ILE A 207 -16.49 -23.65 11.11
C ILE A 207 -17.70 -22.79 11.47
N LYS A 208 -18.88 -23.21 10.99
CA LYS A 208 -20.14 -22.57 11.38
C LYS A 208 -20.41 -22.91 12.83
N ARG A 209 -20.55 -21.90 13.67
CA ARG A 209 -20.89 -22.03 15.08
C ARG A 209 -22.42 -22.00 15.24
N ALA A 210 -23.12 -22.86 14.52
CA ALA A 210 -24.53 -23.06 14.76
C ALA A 210 -24.70 -23.73 16.14
N ILE A 211 -25.69 -23.29 16.90
CA ILE A 211 -26.05 -23.86 18.18
C ILE A 211 -27.42 -24.55 18.05
N ASP A 212 -27.60 -25.61 18.80
CA ASP A 212 -28.84 -26.39 18.79
C ASP A 212 -29.98 -25.61 19.48
N GLU A 213 -31.21 -25.97 19.14
CA GLU A 213 -32.41 -25.33 19.67
C GLU A 213 -32.54 -25.48 21.20
N ASP A 214 -32.03 -26.57 21.76
CA ASP A 214 -31.98 -26.79 23.21
C ASP A 214 -31.16 -25.73 23.93
N VAL A 215 -30.07 -25.24 23.30
CA VAL A 215 -29.26 -24.15 23.87
C VAL A 215 -30.03 -22.83 23.85
N ILE A 216 -30.81 -22.56 22.80
CA ILE A 216 -31.68 -21.39 22.71
C ILE A 216 -32.76 -21.44 23.80
N SER A 217 -33.39 -22.60 23.98
CA SER A 217 -34.40 -22.80 25.00
C SER A 217 -33.84 -22.60 26.41
N ARG A 218 -32.64 -23.10 26.70
CA ARG A 218 -31.94 -22.87 27.97
C ARG A 218 -31.57 -21.42 28.19
N LEU A 219 -31.11 -20.71 27.15
CA LEU A 219 -30.82 -19.27 27.22
C LEU A 219 -32.08 -18.48 27.58
N LYS A 220 -33.21 -18.81 26.99
CA LYS A 220 -34.49 -18.14 27.24
C LYS A 220 -34.93 -18.25 28.72
N THR A 221 -34.74 -19.41 29.34
CA THR A 221 -35.17 -19.70 30.72
C THR A 221 -34.12 -19.38 31.78
N LEU A 222 -32.92 -18.93 31.39
CA LEU A 222 -31.81 -18.67 32.29
C LEU A 222 -32.12 -17.50 33.23
N ASP A 223 -32.10 -17.76 34.57
CA ASP A 223 -32.23 -16.69 35.55
C ASP A 223 -30.95 -15.83 35.63
N LEU A 224 -31.05 -14.57 35.27
CA LEU A 224 -29.97 -13.59 35.28
C LEU A 224 -30.32 -12.36 36.15
N SER A 225 -31.23 -12.50 37.09
CA SER A 225 -31.72 -11.40 37.95
C SER A 225 -30.58 -10.71 38.69
N SER A 226 -29.52 -11.45 39.08
CA SER A 226 -28.33 -10.92 39.73
C SER A 226 -27.31 -10.29 38.78
N LYS A 227 -27.49 -10.42 37.44
CA LYS A 227 -26.52 -10.00 36.41
C LYS A 227 -27.16 -9.20 35.29
N PRO A 228 -27.59 -7.96 35.55
CA PRO A 228 -28.41 -7.16 34.60
C PRO A 228 -27.77 -6.95 33.22
N ARG A 229 -26.43 -6.85 33.14
CA ARG A 229 -25.73 -6.74 31.85
C ARG A 229 -25.84 -8.01 31.00
N LEU A 230 -25.78 -9.20 31.63
CA LEU A 230 -25.95 -10.48 30.94
C LEU A 230 -27.40 -10.68 30.55
N ALA A 231 -28.36 -10.29 31.41
CA ALA A 231 -29.80 -10.32 31.11
C ALA A 231 -30.06 -9.49 29.84
N PHE A 232 -29.59 -8.25 29.79
CA PHE A 232 -29.73 -7.39 28.61
C PHE A 232 -29.12 -8.03 27.36
N SER A 233 -27.91 -8.60 27.46
CA SER A 233 -27.23 -9.26 26.31
C SER A 233 -28.03 -10.48 25.83
N ARG A 234 -28.60 -11.28 26.75
CA ARG A 234 -29.50 -12.38 26.41
C ARG A 234 -30.73 -11.90 25.69
N ASP A 235 -31.37 -10.84 26.19
CA ASP A 235 -32.61 -10.33 25.63
C ASP A 235 -32.40 -9.77 24.23
N MET A 236 -31.29 -9.06 24.02
CA MET A 236 -30.88 -8.56 22.69
C MET A 236 -30.58 -9.70 21.72
N PHE A 237 -29.93 -10.78 22.20
CA PHE A 237 -29.69 -11.96 21.38
C PHE A 237 -31.00 -12.67 21.02
N MET A 238 -31.91 -12.88 21.99
CA MET A 238 -33.20 -13.50 21.77
C MET A 238 -34.07 -12.68 20.82
N PHE A 239 -34.07 -11.36 20.95
CA PHE A 239 -34.74 -10.50 20.01
C PHE A 239 -34.21 -10.64 18.58
N SER A 240 -32.87 -10.60 18.41
CA SER A 240 -32.21 -10.82 17.11
C SER A 240 -32.59 -12.20 16.53
N PHE A 241 -32.61 -13.23 17.35
CA PHE A 241 -32.97 -14.60 16.96
C PHE A 241 -34.42 -14.66 16.42
N TYR A 242 -35.39 -14.11 17.16
CA TYR A 242 -36.81 -14.09 16.74
C TYR A 242 -37.05 -13.17 15.55
N ALA A 243 -36.23 -12.09 15.40
CA ALA A 243 -36.22 -11.23 14.23
C ALA A 243 -35.40 -11.82 13.03
N ARG A 244 -35.28 -13.18 12.98
CA ARG A 244 -34.60 -13.92 11.90
C ARG A 244 -33.15 -13.52 11.68
N GLY A 245 -32.41 -13.21 12.75
CA GLY A 245 -31.00 -12.86 12.69
C GLY A 245 -30.74 -11.39 12.36
N MET A 246 -31.61 -10.51 12.76
CA MET A 246 -31.40 -9.06 12.63
C MET A 246 -30.05 -8.67 13.22
N ALA A 247 -29.25 -7.91 12.48
CA ALA A 247 -27.96 -7.45 12.95
C ALA A 247 -28.10 -6.49 14.14
N PHE A 248 -27.17 -6.58 15.12
CA PHE A 248 -27.23 -5.70 16.31
C PHE A 248 -27.20 -4.21 15.98
N ILE A 249 -26.58 -3.80 14.88
CA ILE A 249 -26.57 -2.42 14.42
C ILE A 249 -28.00 -1.97 14.01
N ASP A 250 -28.72 -2.82 13.28
CA ASP A 250 -30.07 -2.53 12.81
C ASP A 250 -31.04 -2.50 14.01
N LEU A 251 -30.83 -3.41 14.97
CA LEU A 251 -31.57 -3.45 16.21
C LEU A 251 -31.35 -2.19 17.07
N ALA A 252 -30.11 -1.65 17.10
CA ALA A 252 -29.80 -0.41 17.82
C ALA A 252 -30.45 0.84 17.19
N TYR A 253 -30.73 0.80 15.88
CA TYR A 253 -31.43 1.87 15.17
C TYR A 253 -32.93 1.64 14.99
N LEU A 254 -33.46 0.54 15.53
CA LEU A 254 -34.87 0.24 15.45
C LEU A 254 -35.70 1.27 16.27
N THR A 255 -36.57 1.98 15.63
CA THR A 255 -37.46 2.92 16.28
C THR A 255 -38.88 2.37 16.37
N LEU A 256 -39.63 2.71 17.41
CA LEU A 256 -41.02 2.26 17.62
C LEU A 256 -41.94 2.59 16.43
N SER A 257 -41.65 3.66 15.68
CA SER A 257 -42.39 4.02 14.47
C SER A 257 -42.29 3.02 13.33
N LEU A 258 -41.24 2.17 13.34
CA LEU A 258 -41.02 1.11 12.34
C LEU A 258 -41.67 -0.22 12.73
N ILE A 259 -42.17 -0.37 13.95
CA ILE A 259 -42.79 -1.60 14.47
C ILE A 259 -44.27 -1.68 14.08
N HIS A 260 -44.88 -0.58 13.64
CA HIS A 260 -46.30 -0.47 13.31
C HIS A 260 -46.63 -0.60 11.81
N ILE A 261 -45.72 -1.24 11.02
CA ILE A 261 -45.99 -1.52 9.60
C ILE A 261 -46.38 -3.01 9.43
#